data_fbd0c61ea4b6fa2ba8f995c74c19e0bb
#
_entry.id   fbd0c61ea4b6fa2ba8f995c74c19e0bb
#
_cell.length_a   1.000
_cell.length_b   1.000
_cell.length_c   1.000
_cell.angle_alpha   90.00
_cell.angle_beta   90.00
_cell.angle_gamma   90.00
#
_symmetry.space_group_name_H-M   'P 1'
#
loop_
_entity.id
_entity.type
_entity.pdbx_description
1 polymer ?
#
loop_
_entity_poly.entity_id
_entity_poly.type
_entity_poly.pdbx_seq_one_letter_code
_entity_poly.pdbx_strand_id
1 'polypeptide(L)'
;DHIEPWSARQGHSGFAWSWLGAALATTRLRFGVVTAPGQRYHPAIIAHASATLADMFPGRFWLAPGSGEYMNEHVTGEVWPDKATRQQRLEEAVQVIRELHDGKEVTRNGLVTVQQARIWDVPEIKPPLIAPAVSVETARRGAAWADGLVTVNQPHAKLKDMLSAYRDAGGR
;
A
#
# COMPACT_ATOMS: atom_id res chain seq x y z
N ASP A 1 6.04 -3.98 5.32
CA ASP A 1 5.24 -4.44 6.44
C ASP A 1 5.09 -5.96 6.38
N HIS A 2 5.85 -6.64 7.22
CA HIS A 2 5.91 -8.10 7.28
C HIS A 2 5.53 -8.59 8.67
N ILE A 3 4.84 -9.72 8.74
CA ILE A 3 4.65 -10.44 10.00
C ILE A 3 5.80 -11.44 10.22
N GLU A 4 6.28 -12.02 9.12
CA GLU A 4 7.44 -12.91 9.15
C GLU A 4 8.72 -12.21 8.69
N PRO A 5 9.89 -12.51 9.27
CA PRO A 5 11.15 -12.01 8.75
C PRO A 5 11.47 -12.65 7.40
N TRP A 6 12.21 -11.94 6.52
CA TRP A 6 12.64 -12.45 5.22
C TRP A 6 13.45 -13.75 5.28
N SER A 7 14.08 -14.01 6.41
CA SER A 7 14.81 -15.24 6.67
C SER A 7 14.88 -15.51 8.17
N ALA A 8 15.04 -16.77 8.54
CA ALA A 8 15.25 -17.16 9.94
C ALA A 8 16.46 -16.46 10.58
N ARG A 9 17.50 -16.14 9.78
CA ARG A 9 18.70 -15.41 10.25
C ARG A 9 18.37 -13.97 10.68
N GLN A 10 17.41 -13.32 10.06
CA GLN A 10 16.98 -11.97 10.46
C GLN A 10 16.34 -12.00 11.85
N GLY A 11 15.52 -13.00 12.14
CA GLY A 11 14.98 -13.32 13.48
C GLY A 11 13.99 -12.32 14.06
N HIS A 12 13.74 -11.18 13.40
CA HIS A 12 12.88 -10.10 13.89
C HIS A 12 11.97 -9.56 12.81
N SER A 13 10.71 -9.31 13.17
CA SER A 13 9.73 -8.62 12.34
C SER A 13 8.77 -7.86 13.25
N GLY A 14 8.98 -6.56 13.39
CA GLY A 14 8.14 -5.71 14.21
C GLY A 14 6.93 -5.18 13.44
N PHE A 15 5.88 -4.81 14.15
CA PHE A 15 4.69 -4.22 13.54
C PHE A 15 4.98 -2.82 12.99
N ALA A 16 4.98 -2.70 11.67
CA ALA A 16 5.45 -1.51 10.97
C ALA A 16 4.70 -0.23 11.37
N TRP A 17 3.38 -0.30 11.57
CA TRP A 17 2.57 0.88 11.89
C TRP A 17 2.91 1.49 13.24
N SER A 18 3.15 0.67 14.28
CA SER A 18 3.61 1.14 15.58
C SER A 18 5.00 1.76 15.50
N TRP A 19 5.91 1.10 14.77
CA TRP A 19 7.27 1.59 14.56
C TRP A 19 7.28 2.93 13.80
N LEU A 20 6.46 3.07 12.74
CA LEU A 20 6.35 4.29 11.94
C LEU A 20 5.89 5.49 12.76
N GLY A 21 4.91 5.31 13.65
CA GLY A 21 4.50 6.37 14.58
C GLY A 21 5.65 6.87 15.45
N ALA A 22 6.42 5.94 16.03
CA ALA A 22 7.59 6.28 16.85
C ALA A 22 8.71 6.95 16.03
N ALA A 23 9.04 6.40 14.84
CA ALA A 23 10.08 6.94 13.98
C ALA A 23 9.76 8.35 13.47
N LEU A 24 8.52 8.60 13.07
CA LEU A 24 8.05 9.91 12.63
C LEU A 24 8.07 10.92 13.79
N ALA A 25 7.72 10.51 15.01
CA ALA A 25 7.72 11.38 16.18
C ALA A 25 9.14 11.76 16.64
N THR A 26 10.12 10.87 16.48
CA THR A 26 11.48 11.04 16.99
C THR A 26 12.49 11.57 15.96
N THR A 27 12.10 11.67 14.69
CA THR A 27 12.98 12.15 13.60
C THR A 27 12.30 13.23 12.76
N ARG A 28 13.03 13.82 11.81
CA ARG A 28 12.49 14.70 10.76
C ARG A 28 12.46 14.03 9.39
N LEU A 29 12.75 12.73 9.31
CA LEU A 29 12.79 11.98 8.06
C LEU A 29 11.39 11.75 7.51
N ARG A 30 11.33 11.43 6.22
CA ARG A 30 10.13 10.92 5.57
C ARG A 30 10.17 9.40 5.60
N PHE A 31 9.03 8.81 5.91
CA PHE A 31 8.87 7.35 5.94
C PHE A 31 7.69 6.93 5.08
N GLY A 32 7.71 5.69 4.66
CA GLY A 32 6.58 5.04 4.03
C GLY A 32 6.54 3.57 4.33
N VAL A 33 5.48 2.92 3.91
CA VAL A 33 5.30 1.49 4.12
C VAL A 33 4.79 0.83 2.85
N VAL A 34 5.41 -0.29 2.49
CA VAL A 34 4.83 -1.25 1.54
C VAL A 34 3.99 -2.22 2.34
N THR A 35 2.69 -2.29 2.07
CA THR A 35 1.72 -3.12 2.79
C THR A 35 0.68 -3.69 1.83
N ALA A 36 -0.07 -4.71 2.26
CA ALA A 36 -1.07 -5.36 1.42
C ALA A 36 -2.48 -5.17 2.00
N PRO A 37 -3.30 -4.28 1.42
CA PRO A 37 -4.73 -4.25 1.71
C PRO A 37 -5.40 -5.44 1.02
N GLY A 38 -5.79 -6.45 1.78
CA GLY A 38 -6.39 -7.64 1.18
C GLY A 38 -6.88 -8.65 2.17
N GLN A 39 -6.02 -9.54 2.64
CA GLN A 39 -6.38 -10.56 3.62
C GLN A 39 -6.11 -10.11 5.05
N ARG A 40 -4.85 -9.88 5.37
CA ARG A 40 -4.41 -9.52 6.72
C ARG A 40 -4.95 -8.16 7.17
N TYR A 41 -5.06 -7.20 6.25
CA TYR A 41 -5.61 -5.88 6.53
C TYR A 41 -6.79 -5.55 5.64
N HIS A 42 -7.86 -5.11 6.26
CA HIS A 42 -8.94 -4.47 5.54
C HIS A 42 -8.50 -3.08 5.04
N PRO A 43 -8.82 -2.66 3.79
CA PRO A 43 -8.36 -1.38 3.25
C PRO A 43 -8.83 -0.16 4.05
N ALA A 44 -9.97 -0.22 4.73
CA ALA A 44 -10.40 0.86 5.62
C ALA A 44 -9.46 1.03 6.84
N ILE A 45 -8.87 -0.05 7.34
CA ILE A 45 -7.87 0.01 8.43
C ILE A 45 -6.58 0.63 7.92
N ILE A 46 -6.12 0.26 6.72
CA ILE A 46 -4.95 0.86 6.08
C ILE A 46 -5.19 2.36 5.82
N ALA A 47 -6.37 2.72 5.31
CA ALA A 47 -6.74 4.10 5.09
C ALA A 47 -6.73 4.91 6.38
N HIS A 48 -7.31 4.38 7.46
CA HIS A 48 -7.34 5.04 8.77
C HIS A 48 -5.93 5.21 9.35
N ALA A 49 -5.12 4.16 9.36
CA ALA A 49 -3.75 4.23 9.87
C ALA A 49 -2.87 5.22 9.08
N SER A 50 -2.98 5.22 7.74
CA SER A 50 -2.22 6.13 6.88
C SER A 50 -2.71 7.58 6.97
N ALA A 51 -4.01 7.81 7.11
CA ALA A 51 -4.56 9.14 7.36
C ALA A 51 -4.07 9.70 8.70
N THR A 52 -4.11 8.90 9.76
CA THR A 52 -3.61 9.30 11.10
C THR A 52 -2.13 9.70 11.04
N LEU A 53 -1.27 8.89 10.39
CA LEU A 53 0.14 9.25 10.26
C LEU A 53 0.36 10.50 9.40
N ALA A 54 -0.45 10.69 8.36
CA ALA A 54 -0.35 11.88 7.51
C ALA A 54 -0.84 13.14 8.21
N ASP A 55 -1.86 13.06 9.06
CA ASP A 55 -2.38 14.16 9.87
C ASP A 55 -1.39 14.55 10.99
N MET A 56 -0.89 13.57 11.73
CA MET A 56 0.13 13.78 12.78
C MET A 56 1.45 14.33 12.22
N PHE A 57 1.83 13.98 10.99
CA PHE A 57 3.13 14.29 10.40
C PHE A 57 2.98 14.77 8.94
N PRO A 58 2.41 15.96 8.70
CA PRO A 58 2.06 16.43 7.36
C PRO A 58 3.22 16.37 6.34
N GLY A 59 2.96 15.75 5.19
CA GLY A 59 3.92 15.62 4.09
C GLY A 59 5.10 14.68 4.35
N ARG A 60 5.10 13.93 5.45
CA ARG A 60 6.23 13.07 5.84
C ARG A 60 5.97 11.58 5.71
N PHE A 61 4.75 11.20 5.38
CA PHE A 61 4.34 9.80 5.20
C PHE A 61 3.89 9.52 3.77
N TRP A 62 4.20 8.33 3.25
CA TRP A 62 3.69 7.79 1.98
C TRP A 62 3.30 6.32 2.13
N LEU A 63 2.33 5.87 1.33
CA LEU A 63 1.77 4.53 1.38
C LEU A 63 2.01 3.80 0.05
N ALA A 64 2.53 2.58 0.08
CA ALA A 64 2.67 1.72 -1.09
C ALA A 64 1.84 0.44 -0.95
N PRO A 65 0.56 0.47 -1.38
CA PRO A 65 -0.29 -0.71 -1.34
C PRO A 65 0.11 -1.72 -2.41
N GLY A 66 0.33 -2.97 -2.01
CA GLY A 66 0.69 -4.09 -2.87
C GLY A 66 -0.32 -5.24 -2.82
N SER A 67 -0.20 -6.19 -3.72
CA SER A 67 -1.13 -7.34 -3.81
C SER A 67 -0.86 -8.46 -2.80
N GLY A 68 0.12 -8.26 -1.90
CA GLY A 68 0.48 -9.19 -0.84
C GLY A 68 1.43 -10.31 -1.28
N GLU A 69 1.96 -10.96 -0.28
CA GLU A 69 2.83 -12.14 -0.39
C GLU A 69 2.33 -13.22 0.57
N TYR A 70 2.30 -14.47 0.11
CA TYR A 70 1.78 -15.59 0.90
C TYR A 70 2.39 -15.68 2.30
N MET A 71 3.71 -15.48 2.42
CA MET A 71 4.42 -15.56 3.70
C MET A 71 3.89 -14.59 4.76
N ASN A 72 3.23 -13.51 4.35
CA ASN A 72 2.67 -12.52 5.27
C ASN A 72 1.16 -12.66 5.46
N GLU A 73 0.47 -13.19 4.44
CA GLU A 73 -0.99 -13.18 4.40
C GLU A 73 -1.62 -14.50 4.88
N HIS A 74 -0.88 -15.63 4.83
CA HIS A 74 -1.39 -16.96 5.23
C HIS A 74 -1.85 -17.05 6.69
N VAL A 75 -1.41 -16.14 7.53
CA VAL A 75 -1.74 -16.09 8.97
C VAL A 75 -3.23 -15.91 9.25
N THR A 76 -4.00 -15.46 8.26
CA THR A 76 -5.47 -15.34 8.38
C THR A 76 -6.17 -16.70 8.28
N GLY A 77 -5.49 -17.74 7.79
CA GLY A 77 -6.09 -19.05 7.50
C GLY A 77 -6.97 -19.07 6.23
N GLU A 78 -7.11 -17.96 5.54
CA GLU A 78 -7.89 -17.87 4.31
C GLU A 78 -7.14 -18.48 3.11
N VAL A 79 -7.90 -18.94 2.12
CA VAL A 79 -7.33 -19.44 0.86
C VAL A 79 -6.58 -18.31 0.14
N TRP A 80 -5.35 -18.60 -0.28
CA TRP A 80 -4.55 -17.64 -1.03
C TRP A 80 -5.07 -17.54 -2.47
N PRO A 81 -5.56 -16.37 -2.91
CA PRO A 81 -6.11 -16.21 -4.25
C PRO A 81 -5.02 -16.23 -5.33
N ASP A 82 -5.41 -16.50 -6.57
CA ASP A 82 -4.51 -16.35 -7.71
C ASP A 82 -4.06 -14.88 -7.92
N LYS A 83 -3.04 -14.70 -8.75
CA LYS A 83 -2.44 -13.37 -8.97
C LYS A 83 -3.43 -12.37 -9.57
N ALA A 84 -4.31 -12.81 -10.49
CA ALA A 84 -5.26 -11.92 -11.14
C ALA A 84 -6.27 -11.38 -10.14
N THR A 85 -6.85 -12.26 -9.32
CA THR A 85 -7.76 -11.91 -8.23
C THR A 85 -7.12 -10.96 -7.22
N ARG A 86 -5.87 -11.22 -6.82
CA ARG A 86 -5.15 -10.32 -5.90
C ARG A 86 -4.91 -8.94 -6.50
N GLN A 87 -4.61 -8.85 -7.80
CA GLN A 87 -4.42 -7.55 -8.47
C GLN A 87 -5.74 -6.78 -8.58
N GLN A 88 -6.83 -7.44 -8.94
CA GLN A 88 -8.15 -6.80 -8.97
C GLN A 88 -8.57 -6.32 -7.57
N ARG A 89 -8.37 -7.16 -6.54
CA ARG A 89 -8.63 -6.79 -5.16
C ARG A 89 -7.80 -5.59 -4.70
N LEU A 90 -6.53 -5.52 -5.11
CA LEU A 90 -5.68 -4.35 -4.84
C LEU A 90 -6.25 -3.07 -5.46
N GLU A 91 -6.69 -3.12 -6.71
CA GLU A 91 -7.27 -1.96 -7.40
C GLU A 91 -8.54 -1.47 -6.70
N GLU A 92 -9.43 -2.39 -6.28
CA GLU A 92 -10.61 -2.05 -5.48
C GLU A 92 -10.23 -1.44 -4.12
N ALA A 93 -9.24 -2.03 -3.44
CA ALA A 93 -8.76 -1.55 -2.16
C ALA A 93 -8.14 -0.15 -2.25
N VAL A 94 -7.37 0.14 -3.30
CA VAL A 94 -6.79 1.47 -3.55
C VAL A 94 -7.89 2.51 -3.75
N GLN A 95 -8.95 2.18 -4.49
CA GLN A 95 -10.09 3.09 -4.66
C GLN A 95 -10.76 3.40 -3.31
N VAL A 96 -10.99 2.38 -2.47
CA VAL A 96 -11.52 2.56 -1.11
C VAL A 96 -10.61 3.48 -0.29
N ILE A 97 -9.30 3.25 -0.31
CA ILE A 97 -8.33 4.06 0.42
C ILE A 97 -8.39 5.53 -0.03
N ARG A 98 -8.42 5.79 -1.35
CA ARG A 98 -8.51 7.16 -1.88
C ARG A 98 -9.81 7.85 -1.48
N GLU A 99 -10.95 7.17 -1.62
CA GLU A 99 -12.26 7.73 -1.25
C GLU A 99 -12.33 8.05 0.25
N LEU A 100 -11.77 7.20 1.10
CA LEU A 100 -11.68 7.44 2.53
C LEU A 100 -10.74 8.62 2.86
N HIS A 101 -9.60 8.73 2.17
CA HIS A 101 -8.71 9.89 2.30
C HIS A 101 -9.34 11.19 1.78
N ASP A 102 -10.38 11.10 0.94
CA ASP A 102 -11.21 12.25 0.52
C ASP A 102 -12.30 12.60 1.55
N GLY A 103 -12.39 11.87 2.67
CA GLY A 103 -13.42 12.07 3.69
C GLY A 103 -14.81 11.57 3.29
N LYS A 104 -14.90 10.79 2.21
CA LYS A 104 -16.17 10.21 1.75
C LYS A 104 -16.59 9.06 2.65
N GLU A 105 -17.91 8.87 2.77
CA GLU A 105 -18.48 7.61 3.28
C GLU A 105 -18.47 6.57 2.16
N VAL A 106 -17.92 5.39 2.42
CA VAL A 106 -17.76 4.32 1.45
C VAL A 106 -18.56 3.10 1.81
N THR A 107 -19.42 2.66 0.89
CA THR A 107 -20.07 1.35 0.91
C THR A 107 -19.75 0.64 -0.40
N ARG A 108 -19.23 -0.57 -0.34
CA ARG A 108 -18.82 -1.35 -1.50
C ARG A 108 -19.04 -2.84 -1.25
N ASN A 109 -19.48 -3.55 -2.28
CA ASN A 109 -19.64 -5.00 -2.26
C ASN A 109 -18.98 -5.60 -3.50
N GLY A 110 -17.74 -6.05 -3.36
CA GLY A 110 -16.91 -6.61 -4.42
C GLY A 110 -15.92 -7.62 -3.84
N LEU A 111 -14.72 -7.68 -4.39
CA LEU A 111 -13.60 -8.43 -3.79
C LEU A 111 -13.16 -7.81 -2.45
N VAL A 112 -13.51 -6.55 -2.25
CA VAL A 112 -13.44 -5.86 -0.96
C VAL A 112 -14.85 -5.46 -0.56
N THR A 113 -15.30 -5.88 0.63
CA THR A 113 -16.58 -5.46 1.19
C THR A 113 -16.34 -4.36 2.22
N VAL A 114 -17.01 -3.22 2.04
CA VAL A 114 -16.96 -2.06 2.94
C VAL A 114 -18.39 -1.62 3.21
N GLN A 115 -18.72 -1.32 4.46
CA GLN A 115 -20.06 -0.83 4.82
C GLN A 115 -19.94 0.46 5.63
N GLN A 116 -20.44 1.57 5.07
CA GLN A 116 -20.57 2.88 5.72
C GLN A 116 -19.27 3.33 6.42
N ALA A 117 -18.11 3.00 5.82
CA ALA A 117 -16.82 3.39 6.39
C ALA A 117 -16.54 4.87 6.09
N ARG A 118 -16.05 5.59 7.11
CA ARG A 118 -15.63 6.98 6.98
C ARG A 118 -14.45 7.26 7.89
N ILE A 119 -13.51 8.07 7.42
CA ILE A 119 -12.42 8.63 8.24
C ILE A 119 -12.85 10.04 8.70
N TRP A 120 -12.71 10.32 9.98
CA TRP A 120 -13.09 11.60 10.57
C TRP A 120 -11.92 12.59 10.62
N ASP A 121 -10.71 12.10 10.88
CA ASP A 121 -9.48 12.90 10.86
C ASP A 121 -8.86 12.81 9.44
N VAL A 122 -9.42 13.60 8.53
CA VAL A 122 -8.98 13.65 7.13
C VAL A 122 -7.74 14.55 7.04
N PRO A 123 -6.57 14.03 6.63
CA PRO A 123 -5.36 14.82 6.57
C PRO A 123 -5.45 15.91 5.50
N GLU A 124 -5.03 17.13 5.83
CA GLU A 124 -4.94 18.23 4.88
C GLU A 124 -3.99 17.88 3.72
N ILE A 125 -2.83 17.29 4.06
CA ILE A 125 -1.86 16.77 3.09
C ILE A 125 -2.00 15.25 3.03
N LYS A 126 -2.73 14.78 2.03
CA LYS A 126 -2.94 13.34 1.81
C LYS A 126 -1.64 12.61 1.53
N PRO A 127 -1.44 11.41 2.11
CA PRO A 127 -0.26 10.61 1.80
C PRO A 127 -0.29 10.16 0.34
N PRO A 128 0.79 10.35 -0.43
CA PRO A 128 0.84 9.82 -1.79
C PRO A 128 0.77 8.29 -1.78
N LEU A 129 0.03 7.74 -2.74
CA LEU A 129 -0.07 6.31 -2.98
C LEU A 129 0.93 5.89 -4.04
N ILE A 130 1.90 5.09 -3.66
CA ILE A 130 3.03 4.67 -4.52
C ILE A 130 2.81 3.23 -4.97
N ALA A 131 2.94 2.93 -6.27
CA ALA A 131 2.82 1.57 -6.76
C ALA A 131 4.10 0.78 -6.49
N PRO A 132 4.08 -0.28 -5.65
CA PRO A 132 5.19 -1.20 -5.53
C PRO A 132 5.18 -2.17 -6.70
N ALA A 133 6.22 -2.18 -7.53
CA ALA A 133 6.30 -3.05 -8.69
C ALA A 133 7.67 -3.73 -8.81
N VAL A 134 7.67 -5.01 -9.18
CA VAL A 134 8.87 -5.81 -9.46
C VAL A 134 8.86 -6.37 -10.89
N SER A 135 7.87 -6.00 -11.68
CA SER A 135 7.73 -6.39 -13.10
C SER A 135 7.17 -5.25 -13.94
N VAL A 136 7.42 -5.30 -15.24
CA VAL A 136 6.92 -4.33 -16.23
C VAL A 136 5.39 -4.26 -16.20
N GLU A 137 4.71 -5.40 -16.13
CA GLU A 137 3.26 -5.46 -16.08
C GLU A 137 2.68 -4.81 -14.81
N THR A 138 3.27 -5.08 -13.65
CA THR A 138 2.83 -4.46 -12.40
C THR A 138 3.09 -2.94 -12.42
N ALA A 139 4.20 -2.49 -13.00
CA ALA A 139 4.49 -1.07 -13.17
C ALA A 139 3.44 -0.39 -14.06
N ARG A 140 3.09 -1.01 -15.21
CA ARG A 140 2.05 -0.51 -16.11
C ARG A 140 0.69 -0.38 -15.40
N ARG A 141 0.26 -1.40 -14.66
CA ARG A 141 -1.00 -1.37 -13.91
C ARG A 141 -1.01 -0.30 -12.82
N GLY A 142 0.12 -0.10 -12.16
CA GLY A 142 0.28 0.94 -11.13
C GLY A 142 0.02 2.36 -11.64
N ALA A 143 0.33 2.62 -12.91
CA ALA A 143 0.12 3.93 -13.53
C ALA A 143 -1.34 4.42 -13.50
N ALA A 144 -2.30 3.51 -13.46
CA ALA A 144 -3.72 3.85 -13.44
C ALA A 144 -4.17 4.48 -12.11
N TRP A 145 -3.42 4.29 -11.02
CA TRP A 145 -3.87 4.71 -9.70
C TRP A 145 -2.79 5.35 -8.81
N ALA A 146 -1.51 5.19 -9.12
CA ALA A 146 -0.43 5.62 -8.24
C ALA A 146 0.09 7.02 -8.56
N ASP A 147 0.55 7.70 -7.53
CA ASP A 147 1.21 9.00 -7.60
C ASP A 147 2.73 8.87 -7.88
N GLY A 148 3.23 7.63 -7.89
CA GLY A 148 4.64 7.30 -8.17
C GLY A 148 4.87 5.80 -8.17
N LEU A 149 6.13 5.40 -8.43
CA LEU A 149 6.56 4.00 -8.50
C LEU A 149 7.70 3.74 -7.52
N VAL A 150 7.65 2.61 -6.82
CA VAL A 150 8.76 2.09 -6.02
C VAL A 150 9.08 0.67 -6.43
N THR A 151 10.36 0.34 -6.49
CA THR A 151 10.84 -1.00 -6.81
C THR A 151 12.09 -1.35 -5.99
N VAL A 152 12.43 -2.63 -5.97
CA VAL A 152 13.71 -3.11 -5.42
C VAL A 152 14.82 -2.95 -6.47
N ASN A 153 16.06 -3.17 -6.05
CA ASN A 153 17.20 -3.17 -6.98
C ASN A 153 16.98 -4.21 -8.10
N GLN A 154 17.07 -3.76 -9.34
CA GLN A 154 16.86 -4.56 -10.56
C GLN A 154 17.99 -4.26 -11.54
N PRO A 155 18.28 -5.15 -12.52
CA PRO A 155 19.14 -4.83 -13.64
C PRO A 155 18.68 -3.55 -14.36
N HIS A 156 19.63 -2.70 -14.77
CA HIS A 156 19.34 -1.38 -15.36
C HIS A 156 18.37 -1.44 -16.55
N ALA A 157 18.51 -2.45 -17.43
CA ALA A 157 17.60 -2.64 -18.55
C ALA A 157 16.15 -2.85 -18.07
N LYS A 158 15.95 -3.71 -17.07
CA LYS A 158 14.62 -3.98 -16.50
C LYS A 158 14.03 -2.75 -15.81
N LEU A 159 14.85 -1.95 -15.09
CA LEU A 159 14.40 -0.69 -14.51
C LEU A 159 13.91 0.28 -15.58
N LYS A 160 14.65 0.39 -16.68
CA LYS A 160 14.27 1.23 -17.82
C LYS A 160 12.94 0.78 -18.42
N ASP A 161 12.77 -0.52 -18.66
CA ASP A 161 11.53 -1.07 -19.21
C ASP A 161 10.33 -0.85 -18.27
N MET A 162 10.52 -1.01 -16.97
CA MET A 162 9.49 -0.75 -15.96
C MET A 162 9.09 0.73 -15.92
N LEU A 163 10.06 1.64 -15.95
CA LEU A 163 9.81 3.08 -15.95
C LEU A 163 9.13 3.54 -17.24
N SER A 164 9.56 3.01 -18.40
CA SER A 164 8.89 3.29 -19.67
C SER A 164 7.44 2.82 -19.64
N ALA A 165 7.19 1.57 -19.25
CA ALA A 165 5.84 1.02 -19.18
C ALA A 165 4.92 1.79 -18.22
N TYR A 166 5.46 2.28 -17.10
CA TYR A 166 4.72 3.12 -16.16
C TYR A 166 4.35 4.46 -16.80
N ARG A 167 5.31 5.14 -17.43
CA ARG A 167 5.09 6.46 -18.07
C ARG A 167 4.18 6.38 -19.28
N ASP A 168 4.38 5.37 -20.14
CA ASP A 168 3.57 5.14 -21.36
C ASP A 168 2.11 4.84 -21.01
N ALA A 169 1.87 4.30 -19.80
CA ALA A 169 0.52 4.08 -19.26
C ALA A 169 -0.06 5.31 -18.52
N GLY A 170 0.61 6.45 -18.54
CA GLY A 170 0.14 7.71 -17.93
C GLY A 170 0.66 7.96 -16.51
N GLY A 171 1.56 7.15 -15.99
CA GLY A 171 2.21 7.36 -14.68
C GLY A 171 3.13 8.59 -14.68
N ARG A 172 3.16 9.30 -13.55
CA ARG A 172 3.91 10.57 -13.36
C ARG A 172 5.23 10.37 -12.65
#